data_ce67eb53b97127d0bd754a3b74d9797b
#
_entry.id   ce67eb53b97127d0bd754a3b74d9797b
#
_cell.length_a   1.000
_cell.length_b   1.000
_cell.length_c   1.000
_cell.angle_alpha   90.00
_cell.angle_beta   90.00
_cell.angle_gamma   90.00
#
_symmetry.space_group_name_H-M   'P 1'
#
loop_
_entity.id
_entity.type
_entity.pdbx_description
1 polymer ?
#
loop_
_entity_poly.entity_id
_entity_poly.type
_entity_poly.pdbx_seq_one_letter_code
_entity_poly.pdbx_strand_id
1 'polypeptide(L)'
;MRTVFAASLAIAASLALSSASAETVGAVDTAFKLIGPDHKVVVEVFDDPKVAGVSCYLSRAKTGGIKGAIGLAEDKAESSVACRQVGPLSFPGKVPKQEEVFSERASIFFKHVRVVRMVDPKRNALIYLVYSDRLIDGSPKNSVTAVPVPGNQPIPLN
;
A
#
# COMPACT_ATOMS: atom_id res chain seq x y z
N MET A 1 14.56 -50.19 -35.54
CA MET A 1 13.53 -49.52 -34.76
C MET A 1 14.21 -48.64 -33.68
N ARG A 2 14.29 -47.35 -33.89
CA ARG A 2 14.84 -46.38 -32.92
C ARG A 2 13.70 -45.46 -32.47
N THR A 3 13.23 -45.63 -31.26
CA THR A 3 12.23 -44.81 -30.61
C THR A 3 12.90 -43.58 -30.03
N VAL A 4 12.55 -42.40 -30.57
CA VAL A 4 12.96 -41.07 -30.05
C VAL A 4 11.94 -40.63 -29.02
N PHE A 5 12.32 -40.57 -27.75
CA PHE A 5 11.52 -39.97 -26.68
C PHE A 5 11.70 -38.46 -26.75
N ALA A 6 10.66 -37.73 -27.10
CA ALA A 6 10.60 -36.27 -26.99
C ALA A 6 10.19 -35.90 -25.57
N ALA A 7 11.12 -35.31 -24.81
CA ALA A 7 10.86 -34.76 -23.50
C ALA A 7 10.29 -33.34 -23.65
N SER A 8 8.99 -33.17 -23.35
CA SER A 8 8.33 -31.84 -23.32
C SER A 8 8.68 -31.14 -22.01
N LEU A 9 9.47 -30.07 -22.11
CA LEU A 9 9.82 -29.20 -21.00
C LEU A 9 8.67 -28.20 -20.76
N ALA A 10 7.85 -28.44 -19.76
CA ALA A 10 6.81 -27.51 -19.34
C ALA A 10 7.45 -26.35 -18.54
N ILE A 11 7.53 -25.17 -19.12
CA ILE A 11 7.96 -23.94 -18.45
C ILE A 11 6.78 -23.43 -17.62
N ALA A 12 6.83 -23.63 -16.32
CA ALA A 12 5.90 -23.02 -15.37
C ALA A 12 6.26 -21.54 -15.22
N ALA A 13 5.47 -20.66 -15.84
CA ALA A 13 5.55 -19.21 -15.64
C ALA A 13 5.02 -18.88 -14.24
N SER A 14 5.91 -18.68 -13.28
CA SER A 14 5.58 -18.15 -11.95
C SER A 14 5.17 -16.68 -12.09
N LEU A 15 3.88 -16.39 -11.94
CA LEU A 15 3.38 -15.02 -11.73
C LEU A 15 3.87 -14.57 -10.35
N ALA A 16 4.94 -13.77 -10.32
CA ALA A 16 5.35 -13.06 -9.12
C ALA A 16 4.27 -11.99 -8.83
N LEU A 17 3.47 -12.19 -7.78
CA LEU A 17 2.68 -11.12 -7.19
C LEU A 17 3.69 -10.13 -6.59
N SER A 18 3.93 -9.03 -7.29
CA SER A 18 4.68 -7.90 -6.75
C SER A 18 3.83 -7.24 -5.68
N SER A 19 4.04 -7.58 -4.42
CA SER A 19 3.56 -6.76 -3.30
C SER A 19 4.28 -5.41 -3.40
N ALA A 20 3.54 -4.32 -3.49
CA ALA A 20 4.11 -2.99 -3.43
C ALA A 20 4.82 -2.84 -2.07
N SER A 21 6.13 -2.61 -2.10
CA SER A 21 6.93 -2.29 -0.93
C SER A 21 6.97 -0.77 -0.77
N ALA A 22 6.74 -0.28 0.44
CA ALA A 22 6.87 1.15 0.71
C ALA A 22 8.33 1.55 0.92
N GLU A 23 8.70 2.70 0.37
CA GLU A 23 10.00 3.35 0.57
C GLU A 23 9.83 4.50 1.55
N THR A 24 10.78 4.67 2.49
CA THR A 24 10.75 5.80 3.43
C THR A 24 11.21 7.07 2.72
N VAL A 25 10.32 8.07 2.65
CA VAL A 25 10.63 9.42 2.15
C VAL A 25 11.35 10.23 3.22
N GLY A 26 10.89 10.12 4.48
CA GLY A 26 11.46 10.83 5.61
C GLY A 26 10.73 10.59 6.91
N ALA A 27 11.26 11.15 7.99
CA ALA A 27 10.65 11.09 9.31
C ALA A 27 10.89 12.38 10.09
N VAL A 28 9.97 12.70 11.01
CA VAL A 28 10.07 13.80 11.95
C VAL A 28 9.93 13.26 13.36
N ASP A 29 10.92 13.51 14.20
CA ASP A 29 10.86 13.14 15.62
C ASP A 29 9.85 14.05 16.35
N THR A 30 8.99 13.44 17.16
CA THR A 30 7.88 14.13 17.82
C THR A 30 8.02 14.18 19.34
N ALA A 31 8.78 13.27 19.93
CA ALA A 31 9.04 13.26 21.36
C ALA A 31 10.35 12.53 21.66
N PHE A 32 11.24 13.25 22.37
CA PHE A 32 12.51 12.71 22.83
C PHE A 32 12.34 11.56 23.83
N LYS A 33 13.16 10.52 23.68
CA LYS A 33 13.29 9.40 24.62
C LYS A 33 14.69 9.30 25.17
N LEU A 34 14.83 9.20 26.49
CA LEU A 34 16.13 9.11 27.15
C LEU A 34 16.86 7.80 26.80
N ILE A 35 16.11 6.73 26.50
CA ILE A 35 16.63 5.42 26.14
C ILE A 35 15.84 4.87 24.95
N GLY A 36 16.55 4.48 23.88
CA GLY A 36 15.98 4.01 22.62
C GLY A 36 15.65 5.13 21.63
N PRO A 37 15.14 4.79 20.45
CA PRO A 37 14.79 5.79 19.44
C PRO A 37 13.63 6.68 19.89
N ASP A 38 13.57 7.89 19.36
CA ASP A 38 12.50 8.86 19.61
C ASP A 38 11.17 8.42 18.99
N HIS A 39 10.05 8.94 19.52
CA HIS A 39 8.78 8.88 18.81
C HIS A 39 8.87 9.72 17.55
N LYS A 40 8.32 9.22 16.45
CA LYS A 40 8.38 9.92 15.16
C LYS A 40 7.13 9.71 14.31
N VAL A 41 6.91 10.63 13.40
CA VAL A 41 6.01 10.44 12.25
C VAL A 41 6.88 10.13 11.05
N VAL A 42 6.59 9.02 10.37
CA VAL A 42 7.28 8.58 9.16
C VAL A 42 6.37 8.82 7.97
N VAL A 43 6.94 9.30 6.87
CA VAL A 43 6.29 9.37 5.57
C VAL A 43 6.93 8.32 4.67
N GLU A 44 6.10 7.45 4.14
CA GLU A 44 6.48 6.40 3.22
C GLU A 44 5.74 6.58 1.89
N VAL A 45 6.29 6.07 0.80
CA VAL A 45 5.69 6.12 -0.54
C VAL A 45 5.64 4.73 -1.14
N PHE A 46 4.56 4.42 -1.85
CA PHE A 46 4.44 3.26 -2.72
C PHE A 46 3.71 3.63 -4.01
N ASP A 47 4.02 2.94 -5.08
CA ASP A 47 3.34 3.12 -6.37
C ASP A 47 2.17 2.15 -6.49
N ASP A 48 1.10 2.58 -7.18
CA ASP A 48 -0.02 1.67 -7.47
C ASP A 48 0.46 0.56 -8.43
N PRO A 49 0.32 -0.72 -8.06
CA PRO A 49 0.88 -1.83 -8.84
C PRO A 49 0.18 -2.05 -10.20
N LYS A 50 -0.99 -1.44 -10.43
CA LYS A 50 -1.79 -1.60 -11.66
C LYS A 50 -2.09 -0.30 -12.39
N VAL A 51 -1.69 0.84 -11.82
CA VAL A 51 -1.89 2.16 -12.42
C VAL A 51 -0.57 2.90 -12.41
N ALA A 52 0.14 2.86 -13.53
CA ALA A 52 1.38 3.61 -13.65
C ALA A 52 1.12 5.11 -13.58
N GLY A 53 2.06 5.85 -12.98
CA GLY A 53 1.98 7.30 -12.80
C GLY A 53 1.19 7.75 -11.58
N VAL A 54 0.81 6.83 -10.67
CA VAL A 54 0.20 7.14 -9.38
C VAL A 54 1.11 6.68 -8.26
N SER A 55 1.50 7.61 -7.37
CA SER A 55 2.19 7.31 -6.11
C SER A 55 1.34 7.73 -4.92
N CYS A 56 1.35 6.91 -3.88
CA CYS A 56 0.63 7.11 -2.64
C CYS A 56 1.60 7.37 -1.50
N TYR A 57 1.49 8.51 -0.86
CA TYR A 57 2.25 8.90 0.33
C TYR A 57 1.44 8.55 1.57
N LEU A 58 2.04 7.75 2.43
CA LEU A 58 1.44 7.25 3.67
C LEU A 58 2.19 7.86 4.86
N SER A 59 1.49 8.57 5.73
CA SER A 59 2.05 9.03 6.99
C SER A 59 1.52 8.22 8.15
N ARG A 60 2.40 7.86 9.09
CA ARG A 60 2.05 7.12 10.30
C ARG A 60 3.00 7.42 11.45
N ALA A 61 2.46 7.39 12.68
CA ALA A 61 3.25 7.51 13.88
C ALA A 61 3.94 6.19 14.19
N LYS A 62 5.24 6.24 14.50
CA LYS A 62 6.02 5.11 15.04
C LYS A 62 6.44 5.40 16.46
N THR A 63 6.16 4.46 17.36
CA THR A 63 6.50 4.54 18.78
C THR A 63 7.98 4.24 18.97
N GLY A 64 8.70 5.13 19.62
CA GLY A 64 10.10 4.97 20.01
C GLY A 64 10.27 4.31 21.38
N GLY A 65 11.49 4.43 21.94
CA GLY A 65 11.91 3.82 23.20
C GLY A 65 12.28 2.34 23.05
N ILE A 66 12.58 1.66 24.18
CA ILE A 66 13.00 0.26 24.15
C ILE A 66 11.92 -0.64 23.53
N LYS A 67 10.66 -0.42 23.88
CA LYS A 67 9.53 -1.20 23.33
C LYS A 67 9.38 -1.01 21.82
N GLY A 68 9.63 0.19 21.29
CA GLY A 68 9.66 0.46 19.85
C GLY A 68 10.83 -0.22 19.15
N ALA A 69 12.02 -0.16 19.74
CA ALA A 69 13.23 -0.77 19.19
C ALA A 69 13.14 -2.31 19.06
N ILE A 70 12.46 -2.98 19.98
CA ILE A 70 12.25 -4.44 19.95
C ILE A 70 10.92 -4.84 19.31
N GLY A 71 10.19 -3.87 18.70
CA GLY A 71 8.93 -4.13 18.00
C GLY A 71 7.74 -4.50 18.90
N LEU A 72 7.86 -4.34 20.21
CA LEU A 72 6.78 -4.62 21.18
C LEU A 72 5.86 -3.41 21.43
N ALA A 73 6.18 -2.24 20.86
CA ALA A 73 5.32 -1.09 20.97
C ALA A 73 4.11 -1.23 20.02
N GLU A 74 2.94 -0.90 20.55
CA GLU A 74 1.75 -0.74 19.73
C GLU A 74 1.77 0.65 19.08
N ASP A 75 2.08 0.72 17.78
CA ASP A 75 1.94 1.96 17.04
C ASP A 75 0.47 2.38 16.98
N LYS A 76 0.22 3.68 17.15
CA LYS A 76 -1.14 4.20 17.01
C LYS A 76 -1.67 3.87 15.63
N ALA A 77 -2.90 3.37 15.57
CA ALA A 77 -3.57 2.96 14.33
C ALA A 77 -3.95 4.15 13.42
N GLU A 78 -3.34 5.31 13.63
CA GLU A 78 -3.61 6.52 12.85
C GLU A 78 -2.69 6.56 11.65
N SER A 79 -3.29 6.45 10.47
CA SER A 79 -2.61 6.57 9.19
C SER A 79 -3.37 7.53 8.30
N SER A 80 -2.64 8.30 7.50
CA SER A 80 -3.21 9.16 6.48
C SER A 80 -2.58 8.85 5.13
N VAL A 81 -3.38 8.89 4.06
CA VAL A 81 -2.92 8.63 2.70
C VAL A 81 -3.19 9.83 1.80
N ALA A 82 -2.22 10.14 0.93
CA ALA A 82 -2.36 11.11 -0.13
C ALA A 82 -1.80 10.53 -1.43
N CYS A 83 -2.66 10.06 -2.33
CA CYS A 83 -2.24 9.58 -3.63
C CYS A 83 -2.28 10.73 -4.64
N ARG A 84 -1.28 10.78 -5.52
CA ARG A 84 -1.12 11.82 -6.54
C ARG A 84 -0.68 11.22 -7.86
N GLN A 85 -1.11 11.86 -8.93
CA GLN A 85 -0.49 11.65 -10.22
C GLN A 85 0.91 12.27 -10.20
N VAL A 86 1.93 11.46 -10.41
CA VAL A 86 3.35 11.85 -10.44
C VAL A 86 3.99 11.69 -11.81
N GLY A 87 3.22 11.13 -12.76
CA GLY A 87 3.64 10.91 -14.14
C GLY A 87 2.44 10.67 -15.06
N PRO A 88 2.68 10.36 -16.34
CA PRO A 88 1.62 9.98 -17.26
C PRO A 88 0.86 8.76 -16.75
N LEU A 89 -0.48 8.86 -16.66
CA LEU A 89 -1.32 7.74 -16.27
C LEU A 89 -1.32 6.66 -17.35
N SER A 90 -1.14 5.42 -16.94
CA SER A 90 -1.22 4.26 -17.84
C SER A 90 -1.84 3.08 -17.09
N PHE A 91 -2.71 2.36 -17.81
CA PHE A 91 -3.36 1.14 -17.32
C PHE A 91 -2.86 -0.04 -18.16
N PRO A 92 -1.86 -0.81 -17.68
CA PRO A 92 -1.35 -1.98 -18.40
C PRO A 92 -2.39 -3.08 -18.62
N GLY A 93 -3.47 -3.06 -17.87
CA GLY A 93 -4.56 -4.02 -17.96
C GLY A 93 -5.85 -3.48 -17.35
N LYS A 94 -6.84 -4.34 -17.22
CA LYS A 94 -8.10 -4.02 -16.58
C LYS A 94 -7.91 -3.87 -15.07
N VAL A 95 -8.62 -2.91 -14.50
CA VAL A 95 -8.56 -2.56 -13.08
C VAL A 95 -9.81 -3.08 -12.38
N PRO A 96 -9.68 -3.85 -11.29
CA PRO A 96 -10.83 -4.24 -10.48
C PRO A 96 -11.52 -3.01 -9.89
N LYS A 97 -12.85 -3.08 -9.77
CA LYS A 97 -13.65 -2.01 -9.16
C LYS A 97 -13.20 -1.69 -7.72
N GLN A 98 -12.68 -2.69 -7.02
CA GLN A 98 -12.09 -2.56 -5.69
C GLN A 98 -10.95 -3.57 -5.53
N GLU A 99 -9.81 -3.14 -5.00
CA GLU A 99 -8.63 -4.00 -4.79
C GLU A 99 -7.73 -3.44 -3.69
N GLU A 100 -7.18 -4.31 -2.85
CA GLU A 100 -6.09 -3.94 -1.95
C GLU A 100 -4.81 -3.76 -2.77
N VAL A 101 -4.23 -2.57 -2.72
CA VAL A 101 -3.04 -2.20 -3.50
C VAL A 101 -1.79 -2.10 -2.63
N PHE A 102 -1.97 -2.05 -1.31
CA PHE A 102 -0.88 -2.03 -0.34
C PHE A 102 -1.32 -2.62 0.99
N SER A 103 -0.44 -3.40 1.61
CA SER A 103 -0.63 -3.91 2.97
C SER A 103 0.72 -4.04 3.66
N GLU A 104 0.83 -3.51 4.85
CA GLU A 104 2.03 -3.64 5.68
C GLU A 104 1.68 -3.92 7.13
N ARG A 105 2.47 -4.78 7.76
CA ARG A 105 2.31 -5.09 9.19
C ARG A 105 2.77 -3.92 10.04
N ALA A 106 1.87 -3.34 10.83
CA ALA A 106 2.13 -2.20 11.70
C ALA A 106 2.55 -2.62 13.13
N SER A 107 2.34 -3.86 13.55
CA SER A 107 2.78 -4.38 14.85
C SER A 107 2.95 -5.89 14.85
N ILE A 108 3.65 -6.43 15.88
CA ILE A 108 3.83 -7.87 16.08
C ILE A 108 2.48 -8.55 16.39
N PHE A 109 1.52 -7.82 16.95
CA PHE A 109 0.22 -8.33 17.38
C PHE A 109 -0.88 -8.09 16.32
N PHE A 110 -0.63 -8.43 15.04
CA PHE A 110 -1.65 -8.58 14.00
C PHE A 110 -2.33 -7.30 13.49
N LYS A 111 -1.76 -6.11 13.69
CA LYS A 111 -2.26 -4.90 13.01
C LYS A 111 -1.62 -4.76 11.64
N HIS A 112 -2.45 -4.55 10.60
CA HIS A 112 -1.99 -4.18 9.27
C HIS A 112 -2.53 -2.79 8.93
N VAL A 113 -1.69 -2.00 8.28
CA VAL A 113 -2.13 -0.83 7.53
C VAL A 113 -2.42 -1.29 6.12
N ARG A 114 -3.63 -1.03 5.64
CA ARG A 114 -4.09 -1.43 4.30
C ARG A 114 -4.50 -0.22 3.50
N VAL A 115 -4.19 -0.23 2.23
CA VAL A 115 -4.73 0.74 1.27
C VAL A 115 -5.53 -0.01 0.22
N VAL A 116 -6.79 0.38 0.08
CA VAL A 116 -7.71 -0.18 -0.91
C VAL A 116 -7.99 0.88 -1.96
N ARG A 117 -7.73 0.55 -3.23
CA ARG A 117 -8.17 1.33 -4.38
C ARG A 117 -9.58 0.93 -4.76
N MET A 118 -10.43 1.93 -4.96
CA MET A 118 -11.77 1.81 -5.55
C MET A 118 -11.85 2.66 -6.79
N VAL A 119 -12.76 2.35 -7.71
CA VAL A 119 -13.00 3.15 -8.91
C VAL A 119 -14.38 3.80 -8.83
N ASP A 120 -14.42 5.12 -9.00
CA ASP A 120 -15.66 5.87 -9.28
C ASP A 120 -15.80 6.07 -10.80
N PRO A 121 -16.56 5.21 -11.49
CA PRO A 121 -16.67 5.30 -12.94
C PRO A 121 -17.48 6.53 -13.42
N LYS A 122 -18.33 7.08 -12.57
CA LYS A 122 -19.12 8.27 -12.91
C LYS A 122 -18.26 9.52 -12.99
N ARG A 123 -17.22 9.61 -12.17
CA ARG A 123 -16.29 10.75 -12.11
C ARG A 123 -14.95 10.44 -12.75
N ASN A 124 -14.78 9.23 -13.27
CA ASN A 124 -13.51 8.73 -13.81
C ASN A 124 -12.35 8.98 -12.86
N ALA A 125 -12.49 8.51 -11.61
CA ALA A 125 -11.53 8.75 -10.55
C ALA A 125 -11.13 7.45 -9.82
N LEU A 126 -9.87 7.41 -9.39
CA LEU A 126 -9.33 6.39 -8.50
C LEU A 126 -9.43 6.90 -7.07
N ILE A 127 -10.04 6.12 -6.20
CA ILE A 127 -10.22 6.46 -4.78
C ILE A 127 -9.36 5.53 -3.96
N TYR A 128 -8.54 6.07 -3.06
CA TYR A 128 -7.67 5.29 -2.18
C TYR A 128 -8.08 5.51 -0.73
N LEU A 129 -8.45 4.42 -0.06
CA LEU A 129 -8.83 4.38 1.34
C LEU A 129 -7.74 3.69 2.13
N VAL A 130 -7.13 4.38 3.10
CA VAL A 130 -6.27 3.75 4.10
C VAL A 130 -7.05 3.46 5.37
N TYR A 131 -6.85 2.29 5.93
CA TYR A 131 -7.35 1.92 7.25
C TYR A 131 -6.41 0.92 7.92
N SER A 132 -6.52 0.78 9.24
CA SER A 132 -5.79 -0.26 9.96
C SER A 132 -6.74 -1.29 10.54
N ASP A 133 -6.39 -2.57 10.38
CA ASP A 133 -7.13 -3.67 11.00
C ASP A 133 -7.13 -3.51 12.52
N ARG A 134 -8.28 -3.66 13.14
CA ARG A 134 -8.42 -3.81 14.58
C ARG A 134 -8.92 -5.19 14.92
N LEU A 135 -8.27 -5.83 15.89
CA LEU A 135 -8.73 -7.10 16.46
C LEU A 135 -9.73 -6.91 17.61
N ILE A 136 -9.98 -5.66 18.05
CA ILE A 136 -10.81 -5.34 19.22
C ILE A 136 -11.83 -4.27 18.82
N ASP A 137 -13.00 -4.29 19.47
CA ASP A 137 -14.17 -3.44 19.21
C ASP A 137 -13.89 -1.98 18.84
N GLY A 138 -14.65 -1.47 17.88
CA GLY A 138 -14.65 -0.09 17.40
C GLY A 138 -14.34 0.04 15.91
N SER A 139 -14.67 1.20 15.34
CA SER A 139 -14.40 1.51 13.95
C SER A 139 -12.91 1.77 13.72
N PRO A 140 -12.30 1.21 12.66
CA PRO A 140 -10.92 1.50 12.31
C PRO A 140 -10.76 2.98 11.92
N LYS A 141 -9.67 3.60 12.36
CA LYS A 141 -9.26 4.92 11.87
C LYS A 141 -8.94 4.81 10.39
N ASN A 142 -9.41 5.78 9.62
CA ASN A 142 -9.30 5.75 8.16
C ASN A 142 -9.08 7.16 7.59
N SER A 143 -8.57 7.19 6.37
CA SER A 143 -8.42 8.40 5.58
C SER A 143 -8.61 8.06 4.10
N VAL A 144 -9.11 9.00 3.32
CA VAL A 144 -9.40 8.80 1.90
C VAL A 144 -8.81 9.92 1.07
N THR A 145 -8.35 9.57 -0.14
CA THR A 145 -7.89 10.51 -1.17
C THR A 145 -8.40 10.06 -2.54
N ALA A 146 -8.42 10.98 -3.50
CA ALA A 146 -8.86 10.69 -4.87
C ALA A 146 -7.85 11.22 -5.88
N VAL A 147 -7.63 10.45 -6.94
CA VAL A 147 -6.83 10.83 -8.11
C VAL A 147 -7.77 10.87 -9.32
N PRO A 148 -8.06 12.06 -9.86
CA PRO A 148 -8.87 12.16 -11.07
C PRO A 148 -8.09 11.62 -12.27
N VAL A 149 -8.78 10.91 -13.16
CA VAL A 149 -8.23 10.45 -14.44
C VAL A 149 -8.78 11.34 -15.54
N PRO A 150 -7.94 11.81 -16.49
CA PRO A 150 -8.41 12.67 -17.59
C PRO A 150 -9.60 12.06 -18.34
N GLY A 151 -10.59 12.88 -18.70
CA GLY A 151 -11.84 12.41 -19.30
C GLY A 151 -11.68 11.73 -20.66
N ASN A 152 -10.58 12.00 -21.36
CA ASN A 152 -10.21 11.33 -22.61
C ASN A 152 -9.56 9.95 -22.43
N GLN A 153 -9.36 9.52 -21.16
CA GLN A 153 -8.76 8.23 -20.79
C GLN A 153 -9.68 7.51 -19.80
N PRO A 154 -10.73 6.80 -20.24
CA PRO A 154 -11.59 6.06 -19.32
C PRO A 154 -10.83 4.95 -18.62
N ILE A 155 -11.12 4.74 -17.32
CA ILE A 155 -10.52 3.67 -16.54
C ILE A 155 -11.03 2.32 -17.05
N PRO A 156 -10.14 1.40 -17.49
CA PRO A 156 -10.54 0.10 -18.01
C PRO A 156 -10.95 -0.84 -16.86
N LEU A 157 -12.25 -1.00 -16.63
CA LEU A 157 -12.78 -1.88 -15.58
C LEU A 157 -12.86 -3.35 -16.02
N ASN A 158 -12.71 -4.25 -15.04
CA ASN A 158 -13.04 -5.67 -15.18
C ASN A 158 -14.55 -5.85 -15.31
#